data_b41d139abba539a076168aed7d4fab3a
#
_entry.id   b41d139abba539a076168aed7d4fab3a
#
_cell.length_a   1.000
_cell.length_b   1.000
_cell.length_c   1.000
_cell.angle_alpha   90.00
_cell.angle_beta   90.00
_cell.angle_gamma   90.00
#
_symmetry.space_group_name_H-M   'P 1'
#
loop_
_entity.id
_entity.type
_entity.pdbx_description
1 polymer ?
#
loop_
_entity_poly.entity_id
_entity_poly.type
_entity_poly.pdbx_seq_one_letter_code
_entity_poly.pdbx_strand_id
1 'polypeptide(L)'
;MKTLIINIKQLVQVEEEPRKWVAGADMAKLGIIDDAYLLINEDKIEAFGKMSELNQDAIYEGTDTVKEIDAKGRLVLPAYCDSHTHLVYAGSREIEYIDKIKGLSYEEIAQRGGGILNSAERIRKASEEELYDSAYARLQEIASLGTGAVEIKSGYGLDTASELKMLRVIKRLSKETPLTIKSTFLGAHAVPVEYKGRQTEYVDLIINQMIPA
;
A
#
# COMPACT_ATOMS: atom_id res chain seq x y z
N MET A 1 -8.82 19.33 -15.30
CA MET A 1 -9.17 18.43 -16.44
C MET A 1 -10.22 17.46 -15.97
N LYS A 2 -11.36 17.38 -16.70
CA LYS A 2 -12.42 16.41 -16.37
C LYS A 2 -12.12 15.04 -17.00
N THR A 3 -12.51 13.97 -16.32
CA THR A 3 -12.51 12.60 -16.85
C THR A 3 -13.92 12.04 -16.71
N LEU A 4 -14.53 11.66 -17.83
CA LEU A 4 -15.83 11.02 -17.87
C LEU A 4 -15.66 9.53 -18.19
N ILE A 5 -16.12 8.66 -17.29
CA ILE A 5 -16.13 7.21 -17.52
C ILE A 5 -17.55 6.81 -17.83
N ILE A 6 -17.77 6.17 -18.97
CA ILE A 6 -19.08 5.78 -19.50
C ILE A 6 -19.18 4.26 -19.67
N ASN A 7 -20.41 3.78 -19.91
CA ASN A 7 -20.71 2.36 -20.15
C ASN A 7 -20.18 1.45 -19.02
N ILE A 8 -20.29 1.92 -17.79
CA ILE A 8 -19.93 1.17 -16.59
C ILE A 8 -21.03 0.14 -16.33
N LYS A 9 -20.72 -1.17 -16.38
CA LYS A 9 -21.71 -2.22 -16.08
C LYS A 9 -22.27 -2.08 -14.67
N GLN A 10 -21.38 -1.90 -13.69
CA GLN A 10 -21.74 -1.62 -12.31
C GLN A 10 -20.72 -0.66 -11.71
N LEU A 11 -21.20 0.46 -11.18
CA LEU A 11 -20.43 1.32 -10.30
C LEU A 11 -20.66 0.84 -8.88
N VAL A 12 -19.60 0.33 -8.25
CA VAL A 12 -19.68 -0.39 -6.98
C VAL A 12 -19.20 0.49 -5.83
N GLN A 13 -19.76 0.29 -4.66
CA GLN A 13 -19.48 1.03 -3.41
C GLN A 13 -19.86 2.51 -3.52
N VAL A 14 -21.03 2.76 -4.08
CA VAL A 14 -21.62 4.10 -4.11
C VAL A 14 -22.18 4.42 -2.72
N GLU A 15 -21.77 5.54 -2.16
CA GLU A 15 -22.30 6.06 -0.89
C GLU A 15 -22.80 7.50 -1.08
N GLU A 16 -24.08 7.72 -0.82
CA GLU A 16 -24.69 9.06 -0.83
C GLU A 16 -24.26 9.87 0.40
N GLU A 17 -24.12 9.18 1.55
CA GLU A 17 -23.62 9.75 2.80
C GLU A 17 -22.35 9.02 3.25
N PRO A 18 -21.20 9.72 3.33
CA PRO A 18 -19.93 9.09 3.68
C PRO A 18 -19.97 8.59 5.12
N ARG A 19 -19.74 7.29 5.29
CA ARG A 19 -19.62 6.62 6.59
C ARG A 19 -18.15 6.54 7.01
N LYS A 20 -17.86 6.86 8.27
CA LYS A 20 -16.48 6.78 8.80
C LYS A 20 -15.97 5.35 8.91
N TRP A 21 -16.85 4.39 9.12
CA TRP A 21 -16.56 2.96 9.23
C TRP A 21 -17.80 2.13 8.96
N VAL A 22 -17.58 0.91 8.53
CA VAL A 22 -18.62 -0.12 8.32
C VAL A 22 -18.14 -1.40 8.99
N ALA A 23 -19.00 -2.08 9.72
CA ALA A 23 -18.63 -3.26 10.49
C ALA A 23 -19.67 -4.38 10.42
N GLY A 24 -19.22 -5.60 10.72
CA GLY A 24 -20.09 -6.78 10.80
C GLY A 24 -20.80 -7.09 9.49
N ALA A 25 -22.07 -7.43 9.58
CA ALA A 25 -22.90 -7.81 8.42
C ALA A 25 -23.08 -6.70 7.38
N ASP A 26 -22.90 -5.43 7.79
CA ASP A 26 -23.02 -4.30 6.86
C ASP A 26 -21.89 -4.22 5.86
N MET A 27 -20.73 -4.84 6.16
CA MET A 27 -19.60 -4.93 5.22
C MET A 27 -19.94 -5.73 3.94
N ALA A 28 -20.96 -6.57 3.98
CA ALA A 28 -21.46 -7.29 2.81
C ALA A 28 -22.47 -6.50 1.96
N LYS A 29 -22.87 -5.30 2.41
CA LYS A 29 -23.86 -4.46 1.72
C LYS A 29 -23.12 -3.35 0.98
N LEU A 30 -23.05 -3.47 -0.35
CA LEU A 30 -22.45 -2.47 -1.21
C LEU A 30 -23.54 -1.72 -1.98
N GLY A 31 -23.47 -0.39 -2.00
CA GLY A 31 -24.27 0.42 -2.92
C GLY A 31 -23.78 0.18 -4.35
N ILE A 32 -24.69 -0.08 -5.29
CA ILE A 32 -24.35 -0.38 -6.68
C ILE A 32 -25.31 0.40 -7.59
N ILE A 33 -24.76 0.99 -8.65
CA ILE A 33 -25.54 1.55 -9.75
C ILE A 33 -25.21 0.72 -11.01
N ASP A 34 -26.23 0.11 -11.59
CA ASP A 34 -26.13 -0.60 -12.87
C ASP A 34 -26.20 0.39 -14.03
N ASP A 35 -25.50 0.09 -15.14
CA ASP A 35 -25.46 0.92 -16.35
C ASP A 35 -25.14 2.38 -16.01
N ALA A 36 -23.94 2.62 -15.52
CA ALA A 36 -23.55 3.85 -14.84
C ALA A 36 -22.54 4.69 -15.63
N TYR A 37 -22.46 5.96 -15.24
CA TYR A 37 -21.34 6.85 -15.55
C TYR A 37 -20.70 7.39 -14.27
N LEU A 38 -19.45 7.86 -14.41
CA LEU A 38 -18.70 8.53 -13.35
C LEU A 38 -17.95 9.72 -13.95
N LEU A 39 -18.19 10.92 -13.42
CA LEU A 39 -17.49 12.15 -13.78
C LEU A 39 -16.53 12.53 -12.66
N ILE A 40 -15.27 12.67 -13.04
CA ILE A 40 -14.19 13.09 -12.15
C ILE A 40 -13.68 14.45 -12.63
N ASN A 41 -13.55 15.41 -11.73
CA ASN A 41 -12.93 16.69 -11.97
C ASN A 41 -11.68 16.81 -11.11
N GLU A 42 -10.52 16.80 -11.77
CA GLU A 42 -9.20 16.73 -11.12
C GLU A 42 -9.08 15.52 -10.19
N ASP A 43 -9.12 15.71 -8.88
CA ASP A 43 -8.98 14.69 -7.83
C ASP A 43 -10.31 14.36 -7.11
N LYS A 44 -11.44 14.87 -7.62
CA LYS A 44 -12.75 14.71 -6.97
C LYS A 44 -13.79 14.09 -7.88
N ILE A 45 -14.63 13.26 -7.32
CA ILE A 45 -15.85 12.82 -7.97
C ILE A 45 -16.81 14.02 -8.02
N GLU A 46 -17.15 14.47 -9.24
CA GLU A 46 -18.07 15.60 -9.47
C GLU A 46 -19.50 15.10 -9.58
N ALA A 47 -19.72 14.01 -10.31
CA ALA A 47 -21.05 13.41 -10.49
C ALA A 47 -20.94 11.92 -10.82
N PHE A 48 -22.00 11.20 -10.54
CA PHE A 48 -22.20 9.81 -10.96
C PHE A 48 -23.70 9.52 -11.03
N GLY A 49 -24.09 8.49 -11.77
CA GLY A 49 -25.48 8.09 -11.92
C GLY A 49 -25.66 7.05 -13.01
N LYS A 50 -26.91 6.82 -13.42
CA LYS A 50 -27.22 5.92 -14.54
C LYS A 50 -26.87 6.58 -15.87
N MET A 51 -26.45 5.80 -16.85
CA MET A 51 -26.18 6.31 -18.21
C MET A 51 -27.37 7.05 -18.80
N SER A 52 -28.63 6.64 -18.50
CA SER A 52 -29.84 7.31 -18.94
C SER A 52 -30.03 8.71 -18.37
N GLU A 53 -29.33 9.07 -17.30
CA GLU A 53 -29.37 10.36 -16.62
C GLU A 53 -28.23 11.28 -17.06
N LEU A 54 -27.30 10.77 -17.86
CA LEU A 54 -26.11 11.50 -18.30
C LEU A 54 -26.50 12.63 -19.26
N ASN A 55 -26.23 13.87 -18.86
CA ASN A 55 -26.32 15.04 -19.74
C ASN A 55 -24.90 15.40 -20.24
N GLN A 56 -24.52 14.82 -21.39
CA GLN A 56 -23.21 15.05 -21.99
C GLN A 56 -23.01 16.54 -22.36
N ASP A 57 -24.01 17.20 -22.91
CA ASP A 57 -23.89 18.60 -23.34
C ASP A 57 -23.50 19.50 -22.17
N ALA A 58 -24.08 19.30 -21.00
CA ALA A 58 -23.72 20.06 -19.80
C ALA A 58 -22.29 19.78 -19.30
N ILE A 59 -21.75 18.58 -19.55
CA ILE A 59 -20.39 18.23 -19.15
C ILE A 59 -19.36 18.91 -20.06
N TYR A 60 -19.65 19.01 -21.35
CA TYR A 60 -18.77 19.64 -22.35
C TYR A 60 -18.93 21.16 -22.43
N GLU A 61 -20.01 21.70 -21.86
CA GLU A 61 -20.26 23.15 -21.83
C GLU A 61 -19.15 23.86 -21.03
N GLY A 62 -18.46 24.81 -21.68
CA GLY A 62 -17.40 25.63 -21.05
C GLY A 62 -16.06 24.94 -20.81
N THR A 63 -15.83 23.76 -21.38
CA THR A 63 -14.52 23.08 -21.31
C THR A 63 -14.18 22.36 -22.62
N ASP A 64 -13.01 22.65 -23.16
CA ASP A 64 -12.49 22.00 -24.39
C ASP A 64 -11.78 20.67 -24.14
N THR A 65 -11.65 20.23 -22.88
CA THR A 65 -10.85 19.07 -22.53
C THR A 65 -11.54 18.15 -21.51
N VAL A 66 -12.36 17.25 -22.00
CA VAL A 66 -12.90 16.11 -21.25
C VAL A 66 -12.23 14.85 -21.78
N LYS A 67 -11.52 14.12 -20.88
CA LYS A 67 -11.02 12.80 -21.21
C LYS A 67 -12.16 11.79 -21.04
N GLU A 68 -12.60 11.18 -22.12
CA GLU A 68 -13.59 10.10 -22.05
C GLU A 68 -12.93 8.74 -21.98
N ILE A 69 -13.45 7.88 -21.11
CA ILE A 69 -13.03 6.47 -20.96
C ILE A 69 -14.27 5.60 -21.07
N ASP A 70 -14.34 4.78 -22.10
CA ASP A 70 -15.37 3.75 -22.23
C ASP A 70 -14.99 2.52 -21.41
N ALA A 71 -15.75 2.24 -20.35
CA ALA A 71 -15.55 1.06 -19.51
C ALA A 71 -15.92 -0.26 -20.20
N LYS A 72 -16.60 -0.20 -21.34
CA LYS A 72 -16.96 -1.38 -22.16
C LYS A 72 -17.66 -2.48 -21.35
N GLY A 73 -18.58 -2.08 -20.48
CA GLY A 73 -19.32 -3.01 -19.64
C GLY A 73 -18.52 -3.63 -18.49
N ARG A 74 -17.40 -3.03 -18.10
CA ARG A 74 -16.63 -3.45 -16.92
C ARG A 74 -17.22 -2.88 -15.62
N LEU A 75 -16.80 -3.48 -14.51
CA LEU A 75 -17.05 -2.93 -13.17
C LEU A 75 -16.08 -1.77 -12.90
N VAL A 76 -16.57 -0.77 -12.18
CA VAL A 76 -15.75 0.30 -11.62
C VAL A 76 -15.97 0.33 -10.11
N LEU A 77 -14.90 0.32 -9.35
CA LEU A 77 -14.91 0.29 -7.90
C LEU A 77 -13.74 1.16 -7.37
N PRO A 78 -13.79 1.60 -6.10
CA PRO A 78 -12.67 2.30 -5.48
C PRO A 78 -11.38 1.47 -5.54
N ALA A 79 -10.24 2.14 -5.66
CA ALA A 79 -8.95 1.49 -5.56
C ALA A 79 -8.75 0.84 -4.18
N TYR A 80 -7.99 -0.25 -4.14
CA TYR A 80 -7.71 -0.95 -2.88
C TYR A 80 -6.81 -0.13 -1.97
N CYS A 81 -7.05 -0.27 -0.66
CA CYS A 81 -6.18 0.26 0.38
C CYS A 81 -5.54 -0.92 1.12
N ASP A 82 -4.23 -1.11 0.94
CA ASP A 82 -3.47 -2.10 1.69
C ASP A 82 -2.91 -1.46 2.96
N SER A 83 -3.51 -1.80 4.09
CA SER A 83 -3.22 -1.19 5.38
C SER A 83 -2.08 -1.85 6.16
N HIS A 84 -1.37 -2.83 5.59
CA HIS A 84 -0.29 -3.51 6.29
C HIS A 84 0.72 -4.15 5.33
N THR A 85 1.79 -3.43 5.00
CA THR A 85 2.89 -3.98 4.20
C THR A 85 4.26 -3.73 4.82
N HIS A 86 5.21 -4.58 4.42
CA HIS A 86 6.65 -4.36 4.60
C HIS A 86 7.30 -4.30 3.21
N LEU A 87 6.87 -3.38 2.39
CA LEU A 87 7.22 -3.33 0.97
C LEU A 87 8.69 -2.97 0.72
N VAL A 88 9.32 -2.26 1.67
CA VAL A 88 10.76 -1.95 1.64
C VAL A 88 11.53 -3.06 2.34
N TYR A 89 12.13 -3.96 1.56
CA TYR A 89 12.96 -5.04 2.07
C TYR A 89 14.06 -5.44 1.06
N ALA A 90 15.15 -6.01 1.56
CA ALA A 90 16.25 -6.51 0.76
C ALA A 90 16.21 -8.04 0.67
N GLY A 91 15.81 -8.54 -0.49
CA GLY A 91 15.75 -9.99 -0.78
C GLY A 91 14.52 -10.68 -0.20
N SER A 92 14.01 -11.59 -0.97
CA SER A 92 12.82 -12.38 -0.68
C SER A 92 13.12 -13.55 0.29
N ARG A 93 12.05 -14.17 0.76
CA ARG A 93 12.11 -15.28 1.72
C ARG A 93 11.57 -16.60 1.13
N GLU A 94 11.62 -16.77 -0.18
CA GLU A 94 11.11 -17.96 -0.89
C GLU A 94 11.78 -19.24 -0.42
N ILE A 95 13.07 -19.21 -0.06
CA ILE A 95 13.80 -20.40 0.46
C ILE A 95 13.16 -20.85 1.78
N GLU A 96 12.80 -19.91 2.66
CA GLU A 96 12.12 -20.24 3.92
C GLU A 96 10.74 -20.84 3.67
N TYR A 97 10.04 -20.37 2.62
CA TYR A 97 8.77 -20.95 2.23
C TYR A 97 8.92 -22.40 1.73
N ILE A 98 9.95 -22.66 0.93
CA ILE A 98 10.32 -24.01 0.48
C ILE A 98 10.63 -24.91 1.69
N ASP A 99 11.37 -24.40 2.67
CA ASP A 99 11.72 -25.14 3.87
C ASP A 99 10.48 -25.46 4.71
N LYS A 100 9.50 -24.54 4.81
CA LYS A 100 8.18 -24.81 5.42
C LYS A 100 7.40 -25.91 4.71
N ILE A 101 7.38 -25.90 3.38
CA ILE A 101 6.73 -26.96 2.59
C ILE A 101 7.40 -28.33 2.86
N LYS A 102 8.71 -28.34 3.06
CA LYS A 102 9.45 -29.56 3.45
C LYS A 102 9.22 -29.99 4.90
N GLY A 103 8.43 -29.24 5.66
CA GLY A 103 8.06 -29.58 7.05
C GLY A 103 9.03 -29.11 8.13
N LEU A 104 9.97 -28.20 7.79
CA LEU A 104 10.87 -27.64 8.80
C LEU A 104 10.11 -26.72 9.77
N SER A 105 10.45 -26.82 11.05
CA SER A 105 9.96 -25.89 12.09
C SER A 105 10.52 -24.48 11.92
N TYR A 106 9.89 -23.50 12.57
CA TYR A 106 10.39 -22.14 12.58
C TYR A 106 11.81 -22.03 13.16
N GLU A 107 12.10 -22.82 14.22
CA GLU A 107 13.40 -22.87 14.86
C GLU A 107 14.49 -23.43 13.91
N GLU A 108 14.18 -24.49 13.17
CA GLU A 108 15.11 -25.06 12.18
C GLU A 108 15.40 -24.10 11.04
N ILE A 109 14.37 -23.38 10.56
CA ILE A 109 14.55 -22.35 9.53
C ILE A 109 15.41 -21.18 10.05
N ALA A 110 15.17 -20.74 11.29
CA ALA A 110 15.97 -19.69 11.92
C ALA A 110 17.44 -20.11 12.12
N GLN A 111 17.70 -21.38 12.51
CA GLN A 111 19.07 -21.91 12.62
C GLN A 111 19.80 -21.96 11.28
N ARG A 112 19.10 -22.09 10.17
CA ARG A 112 19.64 -22.01 8.80
C ARG A 112 19.89 -20.59 8.30
N GLY A 113 19.72 -19.60 9.17
CA GLY A 113 19.88 -18.18 8.83
C GLY A 113 18.65 -17.55 8.19
N GLY A 114 17.46 -18.16 8.38
CA GLY A 114 16.19 -17.57 7.98
C GLY A 114 15.62 -16.63 9.04
N GLY A 115 14.40 -16.14 8.78
CA GLY A 115 13.65 -15.29 9.71
C GLY A 115 13.99 -13.81 9.61
N ILE A 116 13.42 -13.05 10.55
CA ILE A 116 13.49 -11.58 10.57
C ILE A 116 14.94 -11.07 10.73
N LEU A 117 15.80 -11.81 11.44
CA LEU A 117 17.19 -11.42 11.66
C LEU A 117 18.01 -11.47 10.37
N ASN A 118 17.75 -12.44 9.49
CA ASN A 118 18.36 -12.48 8.16
C ASN A 118 17.88 -11.30 7.30
N SER A 119 16.59 -10.98 7.37
CA SER A 119 16.06 -9.79 6.69
C SER A 119 16.73 -8.52 7.18
N ALA A 120 16.97 -8.40 8.49
CA ALA A 120 17.67 -7.26 9.09
C ALA A 120 19.12 -7.16 8.58
N GLU A 121 19.85 -8.26 8.54
CA GLU A 121 21.23 -8.28 8.03
C GLU A 121 21.30 -7.84 6.56
N ARG A 122 20.37 -8.30 5.73
CA ARG A 122 20.28 -7.88 4.31
C ARG A 122 19.96 -6.39 4.17
N ILE A 123 19.01 -5.87 4.96
CA ILE A 123 18.66 -4.42 4.98
C ILE A 123 19.90 -3.60 5.38
N ARG A 124 20.65 -4.02 6.39
CA ARG A 124 21.84 -3.31 6.86
C ARG A 124 22.91 -3.20 5.77
N LYS A 125 23.10 -4.25 4.98
CA LYS A 125 24.09 -4.32 3.88
C LYS A 125 23.63 -3.60 2.62
N ALA A 126 22.33 -3.57 2.33
CA ALA A 126 21.81 -2.94 1.13
C ALA A 126 21.95 -1.42 1.18
N SER A 127 22.26 -0.82 0.05
CA SER A 127 22.24 0.62 -0.14
C SER A 127 20.80 1.15 -0.14
N GLU A 128 20.65 2.45 0.06
CA GLU A 128 19.36 3.13 -0.01
C GLU A 128 18.76 3.04 -1.42
N GLU A 129 19.60 3.10 -2.46
CA GLU A 129 19.18 3.01 -3.86
C GLU A 129 18.68 1.60 -4.22
N GLU A 130 19.40 0.54 -3.81
CA GLU A 130 18.94 -0.84 -4.02
C GLU A 130 17.59 -1.11 -3.35
N LEU A 131 17.37 -0.58 -2.15
CA LEU A 131 16.08 -0.68 -1.45
C LEU A 131 14.99 0.09 -2.19
N TYR A 132 15.31 1.29 -2.68
CA TYR A 132 14.38 2.11 -3.44
C TYR A 132 13.96 1.42 -4.74
N ASP A 133 14.90 0.99 -5.57
CA ASP A 133 14.62 0.38 -6.88
C ASP A 133 13.74 -0.87 -6.74
N SER A 134 14.09 -1.73 -5.79
CA SER A 134 13.32 -2.95 -5.56
C SER A 134 11.93 -2.68 -4.98
N ALA A 135 11.78 -1.68 -4.12
CA ALA A 135 10.49 -1.28 -3.57
C ALA A 135 9.63 -0.56 -4.61
N TYR A 136 10.24 0.27 -5.47
CA TYR A 136 9.54 0.93 -6.57
C TYR A 136 8.92 -0.07 -7.54
N ALA A 137 9.68 -1.12 -7.93
CA ALA A 137 9.17 -2.17 -8.79
C ALA A 137 7.93 -2.88 -8.18
N ARG A 138 7.96 -3.19 -6.88
CA ARG A 138 6.82 -3.77 -6.17
C ARG A 138 5.62 -2.80 -6.10
N LEU A 139 5.87 -1.50 -5.90
CA LEU A 139 4.81 -0.49 -5.93
C LEU A 139 4.13 -0.43 -7.29
N GLN A 140 4.89 -0.49 -8.39
CA GLN A 140 4.32 -0.52 -9.73
C GLN A 140 3.45 -1.78 -9.95
N GLU A 141 3.89 -2.92 -9.43
CA GLU A 141 3.13 -4.17 -9.51
C GLU A 141 1.79 -4.04 -8.78
N ILE A 142 1.77 -3.66 -7.49
CA ILE A 142 0.53 -3.52 -6.72
C ILE A 142 -0.39 -2.43 -7.28
N ALA A 143 0.17 -1.34 -7.82
CA ALA A 143 -0.60 -0.30 -8.51
C ALA A 143 -1.32 -0.86 -9.75
N SER A 144 -0.62 -1.69 -10.54
CA SER A 144 -1.20 -2.34 -11.72
C SER A 144 -2.34 -3.31 -11.38
N LEU A 145 -2.35 -3.82 -10.15
CA LEU A 145 -3.39 -4.71 -9.60
C LEU A 145 -4.53 -3.94 -8.90
N GLY A 146 -4.50 -2.59 -8.92
CA GLY A 146 -5.59 -1.75 -8.43
C GLY A 146 -5.39 -1.18 -7.03
N THR A 147 -4.21 -1.29 -6.43
CA THR A 147 -3.91 -0.63 -5.14
C THR A 147 -3.71 0.86 -5.37
N GLY A 148 -4.47 1.70 -4.68
CA GLY A 148 -4.37 3.16 -4.71
C GLY A 148 -3.75 3.77 -3.45
N ALA A 149 -3.80 3.05 -2.34
CA ALA A 149 -3.21 3.46 -1.08
C ALA A 149 -2.52 2.30 -0.38
N VAL A 150 -1.39 2.56 0.28
CA VAL A 150 -0.60 1.53 0.96
C VAL A 150 0.05 2.07 2.22
N GLU A 151 -0.02 1.32 3.31
CA GLU A 151 0.82 1.53 4.49
C GLU A 151 2.10 0.72 4.34
N ILE A 152 3.25 1.36 4.54
CA ILE A 152 4.56 0.72 4.50
C ILE A 152 5.24 0.87 5.86
N LYS A 153 5.47 -0.26 6.51
CA LYS A 153 6.16 -0.32 7.80
C LYS A 153 7.67 -0.46 7.60
N SER A 154 8.44 0.18 8.48
CA SER A 154 9.84 -0.21 8.73
C SER A 154 9.89 -1.46 9.61
N GLY A 155 10.94 -1.71 10.34
CA GLY A 155 11.02 -2.78 11.33
C GLY A 155 11.85 -3.99 10.89
N TYR A 156 12.57 -3.87 9.79
CA TYR A 156 13.57 -4.86 9.37
C TYR A 156 15.00 -4.33 9.46
N GLY A 157 15.20 -3.08 9.88
CA GLY A 157 16.54 -2.53 10.13
C GLY A 157 17.10 -2.97 11.49
N LEU A 158 16.26 -2.86 12.51
CA LEU A 158 16.54 -3.20 13.91
C LEU A 158 17.74 -2.46 14.50
N ASP A 159 18.18 -1.37 13.89
CA ASP A 159 19.10 -0.37 14.40
C ASP A 159 18.70 1.02 13.86
N THR A 160 19.19 2.07 14.51
CA THR A 160 18.79 3.46 14.18
C THR A 160 19.07 3.82 12.72
N ALA A 161 20.26 3.51 12.22
CA ALA A 161 20.66 3.89 10.86
C ALA A 161 19.84 3.18 9.80
N SER A 162 19.57 1.89 9.99
CA SER A 162 18.84 1.06 9.04
C SER A 162 17.33 1.33 9.06
N GLU A 163 16.73 1.58 10.24
CA GLU A 163 15.34 2.00 10.33
C GLU A 163 15.12 3.35 9.64
N LEU A 164 16.00 4.33 9.88
CA LEU A 164 15.95 5.63 9.20
C LEU A 164 16.17 5.51 7.69
N LYS A 165 17.06 4.61 7.25
CA LYS A 165 17.27 4.30 5.83
C LYS A 165 15.95 3.82 5.19
N MET A 166 15.27 2.87 5.80
CA MET A 166 13.96 2.39 5.31
C MET A 166 12.94 3.53 5.25
N LEU A 167 12.83 4.34 6.29
CA LEU A 167 11.89 5.47 6.33
C LEU A 167 12.19 6.53 5.27
N ARG A 168 13.49 6.81 4.97
CA ARG A 168 13.87 7.71 3.87
C ARG A 168 13.45 7.16 2.51
N VAL A 169 13.63 5.86 2.28
CA VAL A 169 13.14 5.19 1.06
C VAL A 169 11.63 5.33 0.94
N ILE A 170 10.86 5.05 2.00
CA ILE A 170 9.41 5.20 2.00
C ILE A 170 9.00 6.65 1.69
N LYS A 171 9.68 7.63 2.30
CA LYS A 171 9.44 9.05 2.06
C LYS A 171 9.74 9.46 0.61
N ARG A 172 10.78 8.90 -0.01
CA ARG A 172 11.09 9.12 -1.41
C ARG A 172 10.01 8.53 -2.31
N LEU A 173 9.62 7.28 -2.08
CA LEU A 173 8.54 6.61 -2.81
C LEU A 173 7.22 7.39 -2.76
N SER A 174 6.86 7.95 -1.60
CA SER A 174 5.63 8.74 -1.45
C SER A 174 5.60 10.04 -2.27
N LYS A 175 6.75 10.54 -2.71
CA LYS A 175 6.86 11.74 -3.54
C LYS A 175 6.93 11.43 -5.04
N GLU A 176 7.40 10.24 -5.39
CA GLU A 176 7.73 9.87 -6.77
C GLU A 176 6.70 8.91 -7.39
N THR A 177 5.66 8.54 -6.63
CA THR A 177 4.58 7.67 -7.11
C THR A 177 3.21 8.34 -6.92
N PRO A 178 2.21 8.01 -7.74
CA PRO A 178 0.85 8.54 -7.59
C PRO A 178 0.08 7.89 -6.44
N LEU A 179 0.60 6.83 -5.80
CA LEU A 179 -0.08 6.13 -4.72
C LEU A 179 -0.06 6.97 -3.43
N THR A 180 -1.13 6.87 -2.67
CA THR A 180 -1.15 7.39 -1.30
C THR A 180 -0.34 6.45 -0.40
N ILE A 181 0.82 6.91 0.08
CA ILE A 181 1.69 6.11 0.94
C ILE A 181 1.68 6.68 2.36
N LYS A 182 1.42 5.81 3.34
CA LYS A 182 1.60 6.08 4.76
C LYS A 182 2.76 5.27 5.31
N SER A 183 3.70 5.94 5.96
CA SER A 183 4.81 5.27 6.64
C SER A 183 4.48 4.99 8.10
N THR A 184 4.89 3.83 8.59
CA THR A 184 4.82 3.46 10.01
C THR A 184 6.19 3.04 10.47
N PHE A 185 6.71 3.70 11.50
CA PHE A 185 7.91 3.25 12.20
C PHE A 185 7.60 2.04 13.07
N LEU A 186 8.32 0.96 12.89
CA LEU A 186 8.14 -0.29 13.64
C LEU A 186 9.47 -0.83 14.19
N GLY A 187 10.29 0.01 14.81
CA GLY A 187 11.59 -0.38 15.37
C GLY A 187 11.52 -1.52 16.39
N ALA A 188 10.39 -1.67 17.07
CA ALA A 188 10.14 -2.76 18.02
C ALA A 188 9.62 -4.06 17.37
N HIS A 189 9.81 -4.27 16.07
CA HIS A 189 9.31 -5.46 15.37
C HIS A 189 9.93 -6.77 15.86
N ALA A 190 11.22 -6.75 16.20
CA ALA A 190 11.93 -7.84 16.84
C ALA A 190 13.11 -7.31 17.65
N VAL A 191 13.65 -8.15 18.53
CA VAL A 191 14.91 -7.85 19.23
C VAL A 191 16.08 -8.33 18.38
N PRO A 192 17.01 -7.46 17.97
CA PRO A 192 18.16 -7.86 17.18
C PRO A 192 19.16 -8.70 17.99
N VAL A 193 20.04 -9.42 17.30
CA VAL A 193 20.98 -10.36 17.92
C VAL A 193 21.84 -9.68 18.97
N GLU A 194 22.25 -8.44 18.74
CA GLU A 194 23.10 -7.64 19.63
C GLU A 194 22.45 -7.36 21.00
N TYR A 195 21.11 -7.43 21.05
CA TYR A 195 20.33 -7.21 22.27
C TYR A 195 19.67 -8.48 22.81
N LYS A 196 20.10 -9.66 22.35
CA LYS A 196 19.58 -10.94 22.86
C LYS A 196 19.77 -11.03 24.36
N GLY A 197 18.67 -11.23 25.11
CA GLY A 197 18.65 -11.22 26.58
C GLY A 197 18.68 -9.82 27.22
N ARG A 198 18.73 -8.74 26.43
CA ARG A 198 18.76 -7.35 26.89
C ARG A 198 17.65 -6.51 26.27
N GLN A 199 16.43 -7.06 26.24
CA GLN A 199 15.29 -6.42 25.58
C GLN A 199 14.99 -5.01 26.08
N THR A 200 15.13 -4.76 27.38
CA THR A 200 14.91 -3.42 27.97
C THR A 200 15.86 -2.39 27.38
N GLU A 201 17.14 -2.73 27.22
CA GLU A 201 18.12 -1.82 26.61
C GLU A 201 17.79 -1.53 25.14
N TYR A 202 17.23 -2.50 24.42
CA TYR A 202 16.76 -2.26 23.06
C TYR A 202 15.53 -1.32 23.01
N VAL A 203 14.60 -1.46 23.95
CA VAL A 203 13.48 -0.54 24.10
C VAL A 203 13.99 0.86 24.41
N ASP A 204 14.99 1.00 25.29
CA ASP A 204 15.61 2.30 25.58
C ASP A 204 16.29 2.91 24.35
N LEU A 205 16.94 2.12 23.50
CA LEU A 205 17.49 2.57 22.21
C LEU A 205 16.37 3.12 21.30
N ILE A 206 15.25 2.41 21.20
CA ILE A 206 14.11 2.86 20.39
C ILE A 206 13.58 4.19 20.90
N ILE A 207 13.32 4.30 22.21
CA ILE A 207 12.71 5.49 22.82
C ILE A 207 13.64 6.69 22.73
N ASN A 208 14.92 6.50 23.07
CA ASN A 208 15.84 7.61 23.28
C ASN A 208 16.66 7.98 22.02
N GLN A 209 16.72 7.10 21.00
CA GLN A 209 17.52 7.36 19.81
C GLN A 209 16.73 7.22 18.51
N MET A 210 15.92 6.17 18.33
CA MET A 210 15.23 5.96 17.06
C MET A 210 14.04 6.92 16.87
N ILE A 211 13.21 7.10 17.91
CA ILE A 211 12.02 7.95 17.83
C ILE A 211 12.38 9.44 17.68
N PRO A 212 13.40 9.99 18.35
CA PRO A 212 13.77 11.39 18.18
C PRO A 212 14.46 11.71 16.85
N ALA A 213 15.02 10.73 16.15
CA ALA A 213 15.81 10.93 14.93
C ALA A 213 14.96 11.01 13.67
#